data_2c1dedd3c8a06a2381ee94e3680f242c
#
_entry.id   2c1dedd3c8a06a2381ee94e3680f242c
#
_cell.length_a   1.000
_cell.length_b   1.000
_cell.length_c   1.000
_cell.angle_alpha   90.00
_cell.angle_beta   90.00
_cell.angle_gamma   90.00
#
_symmetry.space_group_name_H-M   'P 1'
#
loop_
_entity.id
_entity.type
_entity.pdbx_description
1 polymer ?
#
loop_
_entity_poly.entity_id
_entity_poly.type
_entity_poly.pdbx_seq_one_letter_code
_entity_poly.pdbx_strand_id
1 'polypeptide(L)'
;LGVRNIDAYNRKVVELQEAGSTKPGKKKLSKGQSMDLDEAPSLEIPIEERTTLPYIVVVIDEFADLMMVAPKDIEDRIARLAQMARASGIHLILATQRPSVDVVTGIIKANFPARIAYQVSSKTDSRTILDANGAESLLGKGDMLFLASGTGRIVRLHGPYVSDDEVRNVVEWVKAQASPVYDQTALASVQDSATDDPAEDETYERARELIMTTGQASASFIQRRLRVGYPRAARMIEQMEEEGLVSAPGRDGRREVLARGTAAAEIG
;
A
#
# COMPACT_ATOMS: atom_id res chain seq x y z
N LEU A 1 12.96 -6.76 -18.90
CA LEU A 1 14.32 -7.31 -18.80
C LEU A 1 14.38 -8.80 -18.43
N GLY A 2 13.26 -9.43 -18.02
CA GLY A 2 13.20 -10.86 -17.68
C GLY A 2 14.06 -11.25 -16.47
N VAL A 3 14.22 -10.37 -15.51
CA VAL A 3 15.03 -10.58 -14.29
C VAL A 3 14.14 -10.87 -13.06
N ARG A 4 14.70 -11.57 -12.06
CA ARG A 4 13.93 -12.05 -10.91
C ARG A 4 14.06 -11.20 -9.64
N ASN A 5 15.05 -10.31 -9.57
CA ASN A 5 15.30 -9.48 -8.41
C ASN A 5 15.99 -8.17 -8.79
N ILE A 6 16.04 -7.22 -7.86
CA ILE A 6 16.62 -5.90 -8.03
C ILE A 6 18.12 -5.95 -8.38
N ASP A 7 18.89 -6.88 -7.83
CA ASP A 7 20.32 -6.98 -8.11
C ASP A 7 20.59 -7.38 -9.56
N ALA A 8 19.80 -8.34 -10.05
CA ALA A 8 19.87 -8.76 -11.45
C ALA A 8 19.37 -7.66 -12.39
N TYR A 9 18.36 -6.90 -11.95
CA TYR A 9 17.87 -5.73 -12.68
C TYR A 9 18.98 -4.67 -12.79
N ASN A 10 19.54 -4.26 -11.67
CA ASN A 10 20.55 -3.20 -11.62
C ASN A 10 21.81 -3.58 -12.42
N ARG A 11 22.30 -4.82 -12.29
CA ARG A 11 23.41 -5.31 -13.12
C ARG A 11 23.09 -5.22 -14.60
N LYS A 12 21.91 -5.66 -15.00
CA LYS A 12 21.52 -5.64 -16.41
C LYS A 12 21.35 -4.24 -16.98
N VAL A 13 20.88 -3.29 -16.17
CA VAL A 13 20.80 -1.86 -16.55
C VAL A 13 22.21 -1.31 -16.80
N VAL A 14 23.16 -1.57 -15.90
CA VAL A 14 24.54 -1.11 -16.07
C VAL A 14 25.18 -1.74 -17.33
N GLU A 15 25.05 -3.05 -17.52
CA GLU A 15 25.55 -3.74 -18.72
C GLU A 15 24.98 -3.16 -20.03
N LEU A 16 23.68 -2.80 -20.03
CA LEU A 16 23.04 -2.22 -21.22
C LEU A 16 23.50 -0.78 -21.47
N GLN A 17 23.71 0.00 -20.43
CA GLN A 17 24.24 1.37 -20.53
C GLN A 17 25.69 1.35 -21.05
N GLU A 18 26.53 0.45 -20.57
CA GLU A 18 27.92 0.27 -21.06
C GLU A 18 27.95 -0.24 -22.50
N ALA A 19 27.05 -1.18 -22.86
CA ALA A 19 26.95 -1.70 -24.22
C ALA A 19 26.39 -0.66 -25.21
N GLY A 20 25.43 0.18 -24.78
CA GLY A 20 24.87 1.27 -25.58
C GLY A 20 25.86 2.40 -25.85
N SER A 21 26.84 2.59 -24.98
CA SER A 21 27.95 3.56 -25.15
C SER A 21 28.94 3.18 -26.25
N THR A 22 28.89 1.95 -26.76
CA THR A 22 29.95 1.43 -27.68
C THR A 22 29.53 1.20 -29.12
N LYS A 23 28.27 1.36 -29.58
CA LYS A 23 27.91 1.31 -31.03
C LYS A 23 26.55 1.93 -31.37
N PRO A 24 26.43 2.80 -32.40
CA PRO A 24 25.19 3.09 -33.08
C PRO A 24 24.90 1.97 -34.10
N GLY A 25 24.24 0.91 -33.66
CA GLY A 25 23.89 -0.21 -34.54
C GLY A 25 22.40 -0.14 -34.95
N LYS A 26 22.11 0.23 -36.19
CA LYS A 26 20.80 0.12 -36.84
C LYS A 26 20.28 -1.32 -36.74
N LYS A 27 19.26 -1.60 -35.90
CA LYS A 27 18.45 -2.80 -36.02
C LYS A 27 17.24 -2.52 -36.92
N LYS A 28 17.19 -3.23 -38.06
CA LYS A 28 16.04 -3.28 -38.99
C LYS A 28 14.83 -3.87 -38.26
N LEU A 29 13.70 -3.15 -38.30
CA LEU A 29 12.38 -3.71 -37.97
C LEU A 29 12.07 -4.83 -38.96
N SER A 30 11.83 -6.05 -38.49
CA SER A 30 11.19 -7.11 -39.28
C SER A 30 9.69 -6.91 -39.27
N LYS A 31 9.12 -6.80 -40.47
CA LYS A 31 7.71 -6.70 -40.75
C LYS A 31 7.02 -8.07 -40.49
N GLY A 32 5.97 -8.08 -39.69
CA GLY A 32 4.94 -9.14 -39.73
C GLY A 32 4.82 -9.94 -38.45
N GLN A 33 3.98 -9.47 -37.53
CA GLN A 33 3.21 -10.34 -36.64
C GLN A 33 1.88 -9.62 -36.29
N SER A 34 0.80 -10.38 -36.40
CA SER A 34 -0.59 -10.01 -36.18
C SER A 34 -0.82 -9.52 -34.74
N MET A 35 -1.59 -8.42 -34.63
CA MET A 35 -2.09 -7.89 -33.35
C MET A 35 -3.10 -8.86 -32.74
N ASP A 36 -2.76 -9.44 -31.59
CA ASP A 36 -3.72 -10.00 -30.66
C ASP A 36 -4.16 -8.91 -29.67
N LEU A 37 -5.49 -8.74 -29.60
CA LEU A 37 -6.20 -7.61 -28.97
C LEU A 37 -6.52 -7.89 -27.48
N ASP A 38 -5.55 -8.30 -26.64
CA ASP A 38 -5.81 -8.51 -25.22
C ASP A 38 -4.58 -8.24 -24.30
N GLU A 39 -3.65 -7.37 -24.70
CA GLU A 39 -2.61 -6.92 -23.79
C GLU A 39 -2.87 -5.46 -23.37
N ALA A 40 -3.11 -5.26 -22.07
CA ALA A 40 -3.05 -3.95 -21.44
C ALA A 40 -1.75 -3.24 -21.83
N PRO A 41 -1.75 -1.91 -22.06
CA PRO A 41 -0.56 -1.18 -22.50
C PRO A 41 0.55 -1.33 -21.46
N SER A 42 1.50 -2.23 -21.75
CA SER A 42 2.75 -2.28 -21.01
C SER A 42 3.48 -0.97 -21.29
N LEU A 43 3.61 -0.11 -20.29
CA LEU A 43 4.49 1.06 -20.33
C LEU A 43 5.93 0.56 -20.48
N GLU A 44 6.33 0.25 -21.70
CA GLU A 44 7.70 -0.13 -21.99
C GLU A 44 8.58 1.12 -21.96
N ILE A 45 9.19 1.36 -20.80
CA ILE A 45 10.23 2.39 -20.66
C ILE A 45 11.39 1.99 -21.59
N PRO A 46 11.82 2.87 -22.53
CA PRO A 46 12.95 2.62 -23.39
C PRO A 46 14.20 2.22 -22.59
N ILE A 47 15.02 1.32 -23.11
CA ILE A 47 16.20 0.82 -22.38
C ILE A 47 17.17 1.96 -22.03
N GLU A 48 17.23 2.98 -22.85
CA GLU A 48 18.08 4.17 -22.69
C GLU A 48 17.65 5.07 -21.52
N GLU A 49 16.39 5.00 -21.11
CA GLU A 49 15.83 5.77 -19.98
C GLU A 49 15.83 4.99 -18.66
N ARG A 50 16.24 3.73 -18.66
CA ARG A 50 16.25 2.89 -17.45
C ARG A 50 17.44 3.23 -16.58
N THR A 51 17.16 3.51 -15.32
CA THR A 51 18.15 3.75 -14.28
C THR A 51 18.21 2.59 -13.29
N THR A 52 19.32 2.47 -12.57
CA THR A 52 19.42 1.56 -11.44
C THR A 52 18.42 1.99 -10.35
N LEU A 53 17.80 1.02 -9.71
CA LEU A 53 16.84 1.25 -8.62
C LEU A 53 17.55 1.14 -7.26
N PRO A 54 17.29 2.05 -6.32
CA PRO A 54 17.79 1.95 -4.96
C PRO A 54 17.02 0.87 -4.17
N TYR A 55 17.64 0.38 -3.09
CA TYR A 55 16.91 -0.33 -2.06
C TYR A 55 16.02 0.64 -1.29
N ILE A 56 14.83 0.19 -0.89
CA ILE A 56 13.89 0.96 -0.09
C ILE A 56 13.75 0.29 1.28
N VAL A 57 13.93 1.05 2.35
CA VAL A 57 13.68 0.57 3.71
C VAL A 57 12.47 1.33 4.25
N VAL A 58 11.44 0.59 4.62
CA VAL A 58 10.22 1.12 5.25
C VAL A 58 10.25 0.74 6.72
N VAL A 59 10.20 1.74 7.59
CA VAL A 59 10.18 1.55 9.04
C VAL A 59 8.81 1.99 9.56
N ILE A 60 8.13 1.11 10.29
CA ILE A 60 6.89 1.40 11.00
C ILE A 60 7.21 1.31 12.50
N ASP A 61 7.20 2.46 13.18
CA ASP A 61 7.63 2.61 14.56
C ASP A 61 6.66 1.97 15.56
N GLU A 62 5.34 2.21 15.40
CA GLU A 62 4.31 1.57 16.22
C GLU A 62 3.26 0.91 15.34
N PHE A 63 3.47 -0.37 15.05
CA PHE A 63 2.58 -1.16 14.19
C PHE A 63 1.19 -1.38 14.80
N ALA A 64 1.10 -1.40 16.14
CA ALA A 64 -0.18 -1.56 16.83
C ALA A 64 -1.16 -0.44 16.50
N ASP A 65 -0.69 0.79 16.32
CA ASP A 65 -1.58 1.92 16.02
C ASP A 65 -2.26 1.76 14.65
N LEU A 66 -1.55 1.22 13.67
CA LEU A 66 -2.14 0.87 12.37
C LEU A 66 -3.15 -0.26 12.50
N MET A 67 -2.81 -1.31 13.26
CA MET A 67 -3.68 -2.46 13.48
C MET A 67 -4.96 -2.10 14.25
N MET A 68 -4.95 -1.04 15.06
CA MET A 68 -6.15 -0.56 15.76
C MET A 68 -7.13 0.16 14.85
N VAL A 69 -6.66 0.79 13.77
CA VAL A 69 -7.51 1.56 12.84
C VAL A 69 -8.24 0.63 11.87
N ALA A 70 -7.54 -0.29 11.22
CA ALA A 70 -8.09 -1.17 10.19
C ALA A 70 -7.36 -2.53 10.18
N PRO A 71 -7.58 -3.42 11.17
CA PRO A 71 -6.77 -4.62 11.38
C PRO A 71 -6.64 -5.48 10.13
N LYS A 72 -7.76 -5.83 9.51
CA LYS A 72 -7.83 -6.71 8.34
C LYS A 72 -7.12 -6.14 7.11
N ASP A 73 -7.42 -4.88 6.80
CA ASP A 73 -6.86 -4.22 5.62
C ASP A 73 -5.34 -4.02 5.76
N ILE A 74 -4.88 -3.64 6.95
CA ILE A 74 -3.45 -3.46 7.24
C ILE A 74 -2.72 -4.80 7.19
N GLU A 75 -3.27 -5.83 7.84
CA GLU A 75 -2.68 -7.17 7.83
C GLU A 75 -2.50 -7.71 6.41
N ASP A 76 -3.56 -7.65 5.59
CA ASP A 76 -3.55 -8.15 4.21
C ASP A 76 -2.56 -7.36 3.33
N ARG A 77 -2.54 -6.03 3.45
CA ARG A 77 -1.64 -5.17 2.67
C ARG A 77 -0.18 -5.36 3.06
N ILE A 78 0.12 -5.42 4.35
CA ILE A 78 1.49 -5.66 4.85
C ILE A 78 1.97 -7.07 4.48
N ALA A 79 1.13 -8.09 4.63
CA ALA A 79 1.47 -9.45 4.23
C ALA A 79 1.76 -9.53 2.72
N ARG A 80 0.91 -8.94 1.88
CA ARG A 80 1.11 -8.86 0.43
C ARG A 80 2.38 -8.10 0.07
N LEU A 81 2.63 -6.95 0.72
CA LEU A 81 3.85 -6.19 0.51
C LEU A 81 5.09 -7.02 0.87
N ALA A 82 5.12 -7.67 2.03
CA ALA A 82 6.23 -8.50 2.48
C ALA A 82 6.54 -9.66 1.51
N GLN A 83 5.50 -10.28 0.92
CA GLN A 83 5.66 -11.36 -0.07
C GLN A 83 6.30 -10.87 -1.38
N MET A 84 5.96 -9.67 -1.84
CA MET A 84 6.44 -9.12 -3.11
C MET A 84 7.73 -8.28 -2.95
N ALA A 85 7.92 -7.66 -1.80
CA ALA A 85 8.94 -6.66 -1.53
C ALA A 85 10.37 -7.22 -1.64
N ARG A 86 10.59 -8.46 -1.21
CA ARG A 86 11.91 -9.11 -1.18
C ARG A 86 12.61 -9.09 -2.55
N ALA A 87 11.90 -9.43 -3.60
CA ALA A 87 12.44 -9.45 -4.94
C ALA A 87 12.69 -8.03 -5.49
N SER A 88 11.86 -7.07 -5.06
CA SER A 88 11.92 -5.67 -5.49
C SER A 88 12.93 -4.82 -4.71
N GLY A 89 13.63 -5.39 -3.72
CA GLY A 89 14.59 -4.67 -2.89
C GLY A 89 13.94 -3.72 -1.87
N ILE A 90 12.72 -4.01 -1.46
CA ILE A 90 12.01 -3.27 -0.42
C ILE A 90 12.11 -4.07 0.89
N HIS A 91 12.61 -3.45 1.94
CA HIS A 91 12.79 -4.03 3.25
C HIS A 91 11.84 -3.37 4.25
N LEU A 92 11.16 -4.20 5.05
CA LEU A 92 10.18 -3.75 6.04
C LEU A 92 10.71 -4.01 7.44
N ILE A 93 10.66 -3.00 8.29
CA ILE A 93 10.95 -3.08 9.72
C ILE A 93 9.67 -2.67 10.45
N LEU A 94 9.03 -3.64 11.11
CA LEU A 94 7.83 -3.40 11.92
C LEU A 94 8.24 -3.43 13.39
N ALA A 95 8.00 -2.34 14.10
CA ALA A 95 8.20 -2.26 15.53
C ALA A 95 6.88 -2.03 16.26
N THR A 96 6.79 -2.48 17.52
CA THR A 96 5.64 -2.23 18.38
C THR A 96 6.02 -2.36 19.84
N GLN A 97 5.44 -1.51 20.67
CA GLN A 97 5.51 -1.59 22.14
C GLN A 97 4.33 -2.39 22.72
N ARG A 98 3.41 -2.87 21.88
CA ARG A 98 2.20 -3.62 22.28
C ARG A 98 2.21 -5.02 21.65
N PRO A 99 2.99 -5.97 22.20
CA PRO A 99 3.12 -7.30 21.62
C PRO A 99 1.92 -8.20 21.96
N SER A 100 0.72 -7.79 21.51
CA SER A 100 -0.50 -8.59 21.64
C SER A 100 -0.67 -9.54 20.45
N VAL A 101 -1.48 -10.59 20.61
CA VAL A 101 -1.79 -11.55 19.53
C VAL A 101 -2.58 -10.91 18.39
N ASP A 102 -3.29 -9.81 18.67
CA ASP A 102 -4.05 -9.04 17.67
C ASP A 102 -3.14 -8.15 16.81
N VAL A 103 -1.93 -7.86 17.28
CA VAL A 103 -0.92 -7.05 16.57
C VAL A 103 0.10 -7.96 15.89
N VAL A 104 0.67 -8.91 16.61
CA VAL A 104 1.65 -9.88 16.11
C VAL A 104 0.92 -11.18 15.76
N THR A 105 0.12 -11.12 14.73
CA THR A 105 -0.75 -12.23 14.30
C THR A 105 0.05 -13.37 13.65
N GLY A 106 -0.61 -14.50 13.42
CA GLY A 106 -0.01 -15.63 12.71
C GLY A 106 0.40 -15.28 11.26
N ILE A 107 -0.39 -14.43 10.57
CA ILE A 107 -0.09 -13.97 9.21
C ILE A 107 1.14 -13.07 9.20
N ILE A 108 1.24 -12.14 10.15
CA ILE A 108 2.42 -11.27 10.30
C ILE A 108 3.66 -12.13 10.59
N LYS A 109 3.60 -13.05 11.53
CA LYS A 109 4.73 -13.96 11.87
C LYS A 109 5.17 -14.83 10.69
N ALA A 110 4.26 -15.28 9.86
CA ALA A 110 4.57 -16.09 8.68
C ALA A 110 5.35 -15.29 7.61
N ASN A 111 5.06 -13.99 7.47
CA ASN A 111 5.71 -13.12 6.49
C ASN A 111 6.95 -12.38 7.04
N PHE A 112 7.08 -12.32 8.39
CA PHE A 112 8.22 -11.74 9.09
C PHE A 112 8.89 -12.80 9.96
N PRO A 113 9.61 -13.75 9.36
CA PRO A 113 10.23 -14.86 10.08
C PRO A 113 11.45 -14.44 10.93
N ALA A 114 12.13 -13.36 10.59
CA ALA A 114 13.17 -12.77 11.41
C ALA A 114 12.54 -11.85 12.45
N ARG A 115 12.80 -12.11 13.74
CA ARG A 115 12.15 -11.36 14.83
C ARG A 115 13.15 -11.02 15.92
N ILE A 116 12.97 -9.87 16.53
CA ILE A 116 13.75 -9.39 17.68
C ILE A 116 12.78 -9.09 18.80
N ALA A 117 13.09 -9.57 20.00
CA ALA A 117 12.42 -9.14 21.21
C ALA A 117 13.42 -8.51 22.17
N TYR A 118 13.13 -7.31 22.60
CA TYR A 118 13.75 -6.68 23.76
C TYR A 118 13.05 -7.17 25.04
N GLN A 119 13.45 -6.64 26.20
CA GLN A 119 12.83 -6.97 27.46
C GLN A 119 11.32 -6.70 27.42
N VAL A 120 10.53 -7.68 27.82
CA VAL A 120 9.06 -7.59 27.94
C VAL A 120 8.62 -7.91 29.37
N SER A 121 7.37 -7.53 29.69
CA SER A 121 6.84 -7.68 31.05
C SER A 121 6.42 -9.09 31.39
N SER A 122 6.10 -9.93 30.41
CA SER A 122 5.54 -11.26 30.65
C SER A 122 6.08 -12.34 29.71
N LYS A 123 5.98 -13.62 30.16
CA LYS A 123 6.24 -14.77 29.29
C LYS A 123 5.27 -14.85 28.11
N THR A 124 4.05 -14.34 28.27
CA THR A 124 3.06 -14.30 27.21
C THR A 124 3.51 -13.39 26.09
N ASP A 125 4.05 -12.21 26.41
CA ASP A 125 4.57 -11.26 25.41
C ASP A 125 5.77 -11.86 24.67
N SER A 126 6.68 -12.53 25.41
CA SER A 126 7.80 -13.24 24.80
C SER A 126 7.33 -14.29 23.78
N ARG A 127 6.31 -15.09 24.12
CA ARG A 127 5.74 -16.10 23.22
C ARG A 127 5.01 -15.44 22.04
N THR A 128 4.34 -14.34 22.27
CA THR A 128 3.66 -13.62 21.17
C THR A 128 4.65 -13.20 20.10
N ILE A 129 5.83 -12.71 20.49
CA ILE A 129 6.85 -12.25 19.53
C ILE A 129 7.66 -13.45 18.96
N LEU A 130 8.22 -14.30 19.85
CA LEU A 130 9.26 -15.28 19.48
C LEU A 130 8.75 -16.73 19.39
N ASP A 131 7.49 -16.98 19.72
CA ASP A 131 6.95 -18.34 19.95
C ASP A 131 7.71 -19.11 21.05
N ALA A 132 8.48 -18.42 21.89
CA ALA A 132 9.29 -18.96 22.99
C ALA A 132 9.35 -18.00 24.17
N ASN A 133 9.67 -18.53 25.35
CA ASN A 133 9.96 -17.72 26.55
C ASN A 133 11.40 -17.20 26.49
N GLY A 134 11.70 -16.21 27.34
CA GLY A 134 13.05 -15.73 27.60
C GLY A 134 13.20 -14.21 27.51
N ALA A 135 12.40 -13.52 26.72
CA ALA A 135 12.48 -12.07 26.61
C ALA A 135 12.08 -11.37 27.94
N GLU A 136 11.26 -12.00 28.77
CA GLU A 136 10.90 -11.50 30.09
C GLU A 136 12.10 -11.49 31.09
N SER A 137 13.16 -12.22 30.79
CA SER A 137 14.36 -12.32 31.62
C SER A 137 15.54 -11.49 31.13
N LEU A 138 15.33 -10.67 30.08
CA LEU A 138 16.35 -9.78 29.56
C LEU A 138 16.62 -8.60 30.50
N LEU A 139 17.81 -8.02 30.38
CA LEU A 139 18.30 -6.97 31.27
C LEU A 139 17.90 -5.55 30.88
N GLY A 140 17.29 -5.38 29.67
CA GLY A 140 17.02 -4.08 29.08
C GLY A 140 18.26 -3.45 28.45
N LYS A 141 18.16 -2.15 28.09
CA LYS A 141 19.26 -1.35 27.53
C LYS A 141 19.97 -1.98 26.33
N GLY A 142 19.21 -2.60 25.42
CA GLY A 142 19.76 -3.23 24.20
C GLY A 142 19.98 -4.74 24.31
N ASP A 143 19.77 -5.35 25.48
CA ASP A 143 19.75 -6.82 25.62
C ASP A 143 18.53 -7.38 24.88
N MET A 144 18.72 -8.32 23.96
CA MET A 144 17.68 -8.79 23.05
C MET A 144 17.82 -10.27 22.73
N LEU A 145 16.71 -10.86 22.35
CA LEU A 145 16.65 -12.18 21.72
C LEU A 145 16.37 -12.01 20.21
N PHE A 146 17.20 -12.62 19.40
CA PHE A 146 17.07 -12.62 17.93
C PHE A 146 16.72 -14.00 17.42
N LEU A 147 15.60 -14.12 16.72
CA LEU A 147 15.20 -15.28 15.95
C LEU A 147 15.52 -15.02 14.48
N ALA A 148 16.54 -15.66 13.94
CA ALA A 148 16.92 -15.55 12.55
C ALA A 148 15.96 -16.33 11.65
N SER A 149 15.69 -15.79 10.46
CA SER A 149 14.89 -16.47 9.44
C SER A 149 15.49 -17.81 9.04
N GLY A 150 14.66 -18.85 9.00
CA GLY A 150 15.02 -20.20 8.50
C GLY A 150 15.81 -21.08 9.45
N THR A 151 16.28 -20.59 10.61
CA THR A 151 17.07 -21.40 11.54
C THR A 151 16.27 -21.94 12.72
N GLY A 152 15.16 -21.29 13.07
CA GLY A 152 14.38 -21.60 14.30
C GLY A 152 15.16 -21.42 15.62
N ARG A 153 16.42 -20.98 15.55
CA ARG A 153 17.29 -20.81 16.70
C ARG A 153 17.25 -19.38 17.20
N ILE A 154 16.99 -19.23 18.49
CA ILE A 154 17.05 -17.93 19.17
C ILE A 154 18.47 -17.72 19.69
N VAL A 155 19.03 -16.55 19.40
CA VAL A 155 20.35 -16.11 19.86
C VAL A 155 20.17 -14.87 20.72
N ARG A 156 20.80 -14.85 21.90
CA ARG A 156 20.85 -13.64 22.72
C ARG A 156 21.96 -12.72 22.21
N LEU A 157 21.60 -11.49 21.96
CA LEU A 157 22.52 -10.45 21.50
C LEU A 157 22.38 -9.23 22.43
N HIS A 158 23.37 -8.38 22.42
CA HIS A 158 23.32 -7.12 23.13
C HIS A 158 23.68 -5.97 22.20
N GLY A 159 22.69 -5.14 21.87
CA GLY A 159 22.90 -3.91 21.12
C GLY A 159 23.42 -2.80 22.05
N PRO A 160 24.15 -1.81 21.52
CA PRO A 160 24.53 -0.64 22.30
C PRO A 160 23.27 0.16 22.70
N TYR A 161 23.32 0.74 23.89
CA TYR A 161 22.32 1.72 24.28
C TYR A 161 22.58 3.00 23.47
N VAL A 162 21.54 3.57 22.88
CA VAL A 162 21.58 4.85 22.18
C VAL A 162 20.77 5.85 23.00
N SER A 163 21.40 6.96 23.38
CA SER A 163 20.76 8.03 24.15
C SER A 163 20.00 8.99 23.25
N ASP A 164 19.05 9.73 23.81
CA ASP A 164 18.30 10.77 23.09
C ASP A 164 19.23 11.88 22.52
N ASP A 165 20.32 12.18 23.23
CA ASP A 165 21.29 13.15 22.75
C ASP A 165 22.08 12.64 21.54
N GLU A 166 22.45 11.36 21.52
CA GLU A 166 23.07 10.75 20.35
C GLU A 166 22.12 10.74 19.14
N VAL A 167 20.86 10.41 19.34
CA VAL A 167 19.82 10.48 18.29
C VAL A 167 19.70 11.91 17.76
N ARG A 168 19.61 12.89 18.64
CA ARG A 168 19.52 14.32 18.28
C ARG A 168 20.74 14.76 17.45
N ASN A 169 21.93 14.42 17.89
CA ASN A 169 23.17 14.77 17.19
C ASN A 169 23.22 14.16 15.78
N VAL A 170 22.80 12.91 15.61
CA VAL A 170 22.73 12.26 14.30
C VAL A 170 21.70 12.95 13.41
N VAL A 171 20.52 13.27 13.94
CA VAL A 171 19.47 13.97 13.18
C VAL A 171 19.94 15.37 12.75
N GLU A 172 20.58 16.13 13.61
CA GLU A 172 21.12 17.44 13.26
C GLU A 172 22.22 17.34 12.21
N TRP A 173 23.10 16.36 12.32
CA TRP A 173 24.14 16.11 11.32
C TRP A 173 23.56 15.75 9.95
N VAL A 174 22.52 14.93 9.90
CA VAL A 174 21.83 14.58 8.63
C VAL A 174 21.13 15.81 8.06
N LYS A 175 20.42 16.59 8.87
CA LYS A 175 19.74 17.81 8.43
C LYS A 175 20.68 18.87 7.86
N ALA A 176 21.91 18.94 8.39
CA ALA A 176 22.90 19.91 7.91
C ALA A 176 23.43 19.58 6.49
N GLN A 177 23.22 18.37 5.97
CA GLN A 177 23.74 17.96 4.66
C GLN A 177 22.82 18.37 3.50
N ALA A 178 21.50 18.42 3.71
CA ALA A 178 20.55 18.81 2.68
C ALA A 178 19.23 19.28 3.29
N SER A 179 18.58 20.23 2.61
CA SER A 179 17.20 20.59 2.90
C SER A 179 16.25 19.54 2.30
N PRO A 180 15.10 19.22 2.96
CA PRO A 180 14.15 18.28 2.40
C PRO A 180 13.51 18.83 1.13
N VAL A 181 13.42 17.99 0.12
CA VAL A 181 12.67 18.27 -1.11
C VAL A 181 11.40 17.41 -1.08
N TYR A 182 10.25 18.08 -0.96
CA TYR A 182 8.95 17.41 -0.92
C TYR A 182 8.38 17.31 -2.34
N ASP A 183 8.05 16.10 -2.75
CA ASP A 183 7.31 15.87 -3.98
C ASP A 183 5.81 16.08 -3.73
N GLN A 184 5.32 17.24 -4.12
CA GLN A 184 3.91 17.61 -3.98
C GLN A 184 2.99 16.74 -4.85
N THR A 185 3.51 16.19 -5.96
CA THR A 185 2.71 15.34 -6.87
C THR A 185 2.41 13.98 -6.27
N ALA A 186 3.30 13.45 -5.42
CA ALA A 186 3.06 12.20 -4.71
C ALA A 186 1.90 12.29 -3.71
N LEU A 187 1.65 13.48 -3.13
CA LEU A 187 0.51 13.72 -2.24
C LEU A 187 -0.78 13.96 -3.01
N ALA A 188 -0.71 14.66 -4.14
CA ALA A 188 -1.86 14.88 -5.03
C ALA A 188 -2.38 13.55 -5.61
N SER A 189 -1.49 12.67 -6.07
CA SER A 189 -1.86 11.36 -6.62
C SER A 189 -2.54 10.42 -5.61
N VAL A 190 -2.30 10.59 -4.30
CA VAL A 190 -3.00 9.82 -3.27
C VAL A 190 -4.42 10.35 -3.05
N GLN A 191 -4.67 11.65 -3.28
CA GLN A 191 -6.00 12.23 -3.23
C GLN A 191 -6.79 11.95 -4.53
N ASP A 192 -6.13 12.01 -5.69
CA ASP A 192 -6.74 11.74 -7.00
C ASP A 192 -6.97 10.23 -7.24
N SER A 193 -6.12 9.34 -6.73
CA SER A 193 -6.36 7.88 -6.82
C SER A 193 -7.54 7.40 -5.95
N ALA A 194 -8.13 8.28 -5.13
CA ALA A 194 -9.43 8.02 -4.49
C ALA A 194 -10.63 8.38 -5.40
N THR A 195 -10.37 9.03 -6.58
CA THR A 195 -11.42 9.55 -7.47
C THR A 195 -11.31 9.15 -8.93
N ASP A 196 -10.19 8.55 -9.39
CA ASP A 196 -9.95 8.23 -10.81
C ASP A 196 -9.68 6.72 -11.05
N ASP A 197 -10.61 5.84 -10.64
CA ASP A 197 -10.71 4.51 -11.24
C ASP A 197 -11.76 4.60 -12.36
N PRO A 198 -11.40 4.38 -13.65
CA PRO A 198 -12.39 4.35 -14.76
C PRO A 198 -13.54 3.37 -14.50
N ALA A 199 -13.31 2.33 -13.68
CA ALA A 199 -14.37 1.45 -13.17
C ALA A 199 -15.25 2.13 -12.11
N GLU A 200 -14.80 3.23 -11.47
CA GLU A 200 -15.64 4.04 -10.59
C GLU A 200 -16.60 4.92 -11.37
N ASP A 201 -16.16 5.55 -12.44
CA ASP A 201 -16.99 6.38 -13.33
C ASP A 201 -18.09 5.53 -14.00
N GLU A 202 -17.76 4.36 -14.53
CA GLU A 202 -18.75 3.45 -15.12
C GLU A 202 -19.76 2.93 -14.08
N THR A 203 -19.29 2.65 -12.86
CA THR A 203 -20.17 2.19 -11.76
C THR A 203 -21.04 3.33 -11.25
N TYR A 204 -20.52 4.56 -11.20
CA TYR A 204 -21.27 5.75 -10.83
C TYR A 204 -22.37 6.05 -11.87
N GLU A 205 -22.06 6.05 -13.15
CA GLU A 205 -23.04 6.27 -14.21
C GLU A 205 -24.16 5.21 -14.19
N ARG A 206 -23.82 3.95 -13.95
CA ARG A 206 -24.79 2.87 -13.75
C ARG A 206 -25.67 3.10 -12.51
N ALA A 207 -25.09 3.59 -11.42
CA ALA A 207 -25.83 3.91 -10.20
C ALA A 207 -26.79 5.09 -10.45
N ARG A 208 -26.33 6.11 -11.16
CA ARG A 208 -27.10 7.27 -11.57
C ARG A 208 -28.30 6.87 -12.45
N GLU A 209 -28.05 6.10 -13.50
CA GLU A 209 -29.11 5.60 -14.38
C GLU A 209 -30.15 4.77 -13.60
N LEU A 210 -29.69 3.91 -12.70
CA LEU A 210 -30.53 3.08 -11.86
C LEU A 210 -31.44 3.92 -10.96
N ILE A 211 -30.91 4.96 -10.28
CA ILE A 211 -31.67 5.86 -9.43
C ILE A 211 -32.67 6.69 -10.23
N MET A 212 -32.25 7.23 -11.37
CA MET A 212 -33.09 8.03 -12.25
C MET A 212 -34.25 7.20 -12.81
N THR A 213 -34.03 5.93 -13.12
CA THR A 213 -35.05 5.02 -13.66
C THR A 213 -36.02 4.53 -12.59
N THR A 214 -35.51 4.20 -11.39
CA THR A 214 -36.32 3.56 -10.35
C THR A 214 -36.92 4.56 -9.35
N GLY A 215 -36.36 5.76 -9.24
CA GLY A 215 -36.76 6.76 -8.24
C GLY A 215 -36.36 6.40 -6.81
N GLN A 216 -35.50 5.41 -6.60
CA GLN A 216 -35.05 4.96 -5.27
C GLN A 216 -33.63 5.42 -4.95
N ALA A 217 -33.51 6.59 -4.31
CA ALA A 217 -32.24 7.18 -3.93
C ALA A 217 -31.78 6.69 -2.53
N SER A 218 -31.21 5.49 -2.46
CA SER A 218 -30.60 4.99 -1.21
C SER A 218 -29.34 4.19 -1.43
N ALA A 219 -28.33 4.36 -0.54
CA ALA A 219 -27.07 3.62 -0.58
C ALA A 219 -27.30 2.10 -0.49
N SER A 220 -28.24 1.65 0.33
CA SER A 220 -28.59 0.23 0.46
C SER A 220 -29.20 -0.36 -0.82
N PHE A 221 -29.88 0.45 -1.62
CA PHE A 221 -30.40 0.03 -2.91
C PHE A 221 -29.31 -0.13 -3.94
N ILE A 222 -28.40 0.84 -4.05
CA ILE A 222 -27.19 0.77 -4.92
C ILE A 222 -26.34 -0.42 -4.53
N GLN A 223 -26.04 -0.59 -3.25
CA GLN A 223 -25.24 -1.71 -2.72
C GLN A 223 -25.76 -3.06 -3.22
N ARG A 224 -27.06 -3.29 -3.05
CA ARG A 224 -27.69 -4.57 -3.44
C ARG A 224 -27.74 -4.77 -4.96
N ARG A 225 -27.99 -3.70 -5.71
CA ARG A 225 -28.24 -3.81 -7.15
C ARG A 225 -26.95 -3.89 -7.95
N LEU A 226 -25.93 -3.11 -7.58
CA LEU A 226 -24.63 -3.08 -8.23
C LEU A 226 -23.56 -3.94 -7.55
N ARG A 227 -23.91 -4.58 -6.40
CA ARG A 227 -23.00 -5.45 -5.62
C ARG A 227 -21.71 -4.72 -5.19
N VAL A 228 -21.80 -3.45 -4.87
CA VAL A 228 -20.70 -2.64 -4.34
C VAL A 228 -20.74 -2.60 -2.81
N GLY A 229 -19.61 -2.22 -2.17
CA GLY A 229 -19.58 -2.01 -0.72
C GLY A 229 -20.43 -0.81 -0.28
N TYR A 230 -20.99 -0.87 0.93
CA TYR A 230 -21.81 0.22 1.48
C TYR A 230 -21.09 1.60 1.49
N PRO A 231 -19.78 1.70 1.87
CA PRO A 231 -19.08 2.99 1.84
C PRO A 231 -19.00 3.60 0.43
N ARG A 232 -18.86 2.78 -0.60
CA ARG A 232 -18.85 3.22 -2.01
C ARG A 232 -20.25 3.67 -2.45
N ALA A 233 -21.27 2.89 -2.11
CA ALA A 233 -22.65 3.25 -2.41
C ALA A 233 -23.09 4.54 -1.72
N ALA A 234 -22.63 4.80 -0.49
CA ALA A 234 -22.90 6.02 0.25
C ALA A 234 -22.24 7.24 -0.44
N ARG A 235 -20.97 7.15 -0.82
CA ARG A 235 -20.28 8.21 -1.56
C ARG A 235 -20.96 8.55 -2.90
N MET A 236 -21.41 7.55 -3.64
CA MET A 236 -22.16 7.78 -4.89
C MET A 236 -23.45 8.58 -4.65
N ILE A 237 -24.15 8.30 -3.56
CA ILE A 237 -25.37 9.06 -3.20
C ILE A 237 -25.03 10.49 -2.76
N GLU A 238 -23.95 10.68 -2.01
CA GLU A 238 -23.48 12.01 -1.58
C GLU A 238 -23.05 12.84 -2.79
N GLN A 239 -22.34 12.26 -3.73
CA GLN A 239 -21.97 12.91 -4.99
C GLN A 239 -23.22 13.30 -5.80
N MET A 240 -24.22 12.43 -5.90
CA MET A 240 -25.48 12.76 -6.58
C MET A 240 -26.28 13.86 -5.85
N GLU A 241 -26.12 14.01 -4.56
CA GLU A 241 -26.67 15.14 -3.79
C GLU A 241 -25.95 16.44 -4.12
N GLU A 242 -24.62 16.43 -4.18
CA GLU A 242 -23.80 17.58 -4.59
C GLU A 242 -24.10 18.02 -6.03
N GLU A 243 -24.33 17.06 -6.93
CA GLU A 243 -24.76 17.32 -8.32
C GLU A 243 -26.23 17.77 -8.44
N GLY A 244 -26.99 17.76 -7.33
CA GLY A 244 -28.40 18.15 -7.32
C GLY A 244 -29.35 17.15 -7.97
N LEU A 245 -28.93 15.90 -8.13
CA LEU A 245 -29.74 14.81 -8.70
C LEU A 245 -30.68 14.20 -7.66
N VAL A 246 -30.25 14.21 -6.40
CA VAL A 246 -31.04 13.73 -5.26
C VAL A 246 -31.08 14.77 -4.16
N SER A 247 -32.14 14.73 -3.33
CA SER A 247 -32.29 15.66 -2.20
C SER A 247 -31.42 15.24 -1.00
N ALA A 248 -31.18 16.21 -0.11
CA ALA A 248 -30.71 15.89 1.25
C ALA A 248 -31.66 14.90 1.95
N PRO A 249 -31.17 14.12 2.92
CA PRO A 249 -32.02 13.16 3.65
C PRO A 249 -33.14 13.87 4.41
N GLY A 250 -34.39 13.47 4.19
CA GLY A 250 -35.54 13.96 4.91
C GLY A 250 -35.55 13.50 6.38
N ARG A 251 -36.55 13.93 7.16
CA ARG A 251 -36.70 13.55 8.57
C ARG A 251 -36.85 12.03 8.80
N ASP A 252 -37.27 11.31 7.77
CA ASP A 252 -37.40 9.86 7.72
C ASP A 252 -36.17 9.14 7.14
N GLY A 253 -35.09 9.88 6.86
CA GLY A 253 -33.85 9.37 6.26
C GLY A 253 -33.95 9.01 4.77
N ARG A 254 -35.10 9.34 4.13
CA ARG A 254 -35.28 9.11 2.69
C ARG A 254 -34.82 10.31 1.89
N ARG A 255 -34.32 10.04 0.70
CA ARG A 255 -33.90 11.03 -0.29
C ARG A 255 -34.83 10.94 -1.51
N GLU A 256 -35.16 12.07 -2.10
CA GLU A 256 -35.99 12.16 -3.31
C GLU A 256 -35.10 12.43 -4.54
N VAL A 257 -35.48 11.88 -5.67
CA VAL A 257 -34.81 12.16 -6.97
C VAL A 257 -35.35 13.48 -7.52
N LEU A 258 -34.48 14.48 -7.64
CA LEU A 258 -34.84 15.84 -8.03
C LEU A 258 -34.86 16.03 -9.56
N ALA A 259 -33.98 15.36 -10.30
CA ALA A 259 -33.88 15.43 -11.75
C ALA A 259 -34.71 14.33 -12.41
N ARG A 260 -36.00 14.54 -12.60
CA ARG A 260 -36.76 13.82 -13.65
C ARG A 260 -36.49 14.52 -14.98
N GLY A 261 -35.79 13.82 -15.87
CA GLY A 261 -35.35 14.36 -17.13
C GLY A 261 -36.44 15.12 -17.91
N THR A 262 -36.13 16.32 -18.26
CA THR A 262 -36.75 17.05 -19.38
C THR A 262 -36.32 16.40 -20.71
N ALA A 263 -37.01 15.31 -21.07
CA ALA A 263 -36.93 14.73 -22.41
C ALA A 263 -38.32 14.25 -22.81
N ALA A 264 -39.28 15.18 -22.85
CA ALA A 264 -40.56 15.00 -23.56
C ALA A 264 -41.32 16.32 -23.63
N ALA A 265 -40.82 17.31 -24.35
CA ALA A 265 -41.64 18.41 -24.84
C ALA A 265 -40.90 19.16 -25.97
N GLU A 266 -40.84 18.58 -27.14
CA GLU A 266 -40.79 19.29 -28.43
C GLU A 266 -41.06 18.28 -29.55
N ILE A 267 -42.31 17.89 -29.70
CA ILE A 267 -42.95 17.55 -30.98
C ILE A 267 -44.43 17.91 -30.81
N GLY A 268 -44.82 19.04 -31.31
CA GLY A 268 -46.15 19.50 -31.45
C GLY A 268 -46.17 20.65 -32.45
#